data_6ca52a382e3ca2af0fd28552eee5079d
#
_entry.id   6ca52a382e3ca2af0fd28552eee5079d
#
_cell.length_a   1.000
_cell.length_b   1.000
_cell.length_c   1.000
_cell.angle_alpha   90.00
_cell.angle_beta   90.00
_cell.angle_gamma   90.00
#
_symmetry.space_group_name_H-M   'P 1'
#
loop_
_entity.id
_entity.type
_entity.pdbx_description
1 polymer ?
#
loop_
_entity_poly.entity_id
_entity_poly.type
_entity_poly.pdbx_seq_one_letter_code
_entity_poly.pdbx_strand_id
1 'polypeptide(L)'
;MMLSKLKLAKHQQHLAQLPKLAQSVADVETLYQTSAFRSTLLKYIAQAQKEIFITALYLEHDEAGEEILDALYTAKQQRPELSITVIVDWHRAQRGRIGVSADATNADWYYHVAQQHPGIELPIYGIPVNTREALGVLHLKGFIFDDTVIYSGASINNVYLHKLDKYRYDRYHIIQNSELATTMKQFIVDDLLQSEAIQRLDIKDRVRCAEIKNCIRQFRFNLRTRDGYDIKTNASNHELAVTPLVGLGKKNILNKTISHLMASTEEKLVICTPYFNLPAILVRQISHLLRNGKQVEIIIGDKTANDFYIPPEEPFKIIGALPYLYEINLRKFTQRFQRFIDNDQLTVRLWKDGDNTYHLKGMWVDDNWQLITGNNLNPRAWGLDLENAILIHDPKHELHEQRHKELDCIRQKTRIVKHYQELESIKLYPLKVKKINQAVTTYSC
;
A
#
# COMPACT_ATOMS: atom_id res chain seq x y z
N MET A 1 -2.88 36.42 -6.72
CA MET A 1 -1.60 35.95 -7.30
C MET A 1 -0.48 35.82 -6.27
N MET A 2 -0.17 36.84 -5.47
CA MET A 2 0.92 36.81 -4.46
C MET A 2 0.68 35.79 -3.32
N LEU A 3 -0.52 35.71 -2.76
CA LEU A 3 -0.90 34.77 -1.71
C LEU A 3 -0.87 33.28 -2.16
N SER A 4 -1.17 33.02 -3.41
CA SER A 4 -1.09 31.65 -3.95
C SER A 4 0.34 31.18 -4.13
N LYS A 5 1.24 32.07 -4.57
CA LYS A 5 2.69 31.79 -4.66
C LYS A 5 3.31 31.54 -3.29
N LEU A 6 2.94 32.33 -2.27
CA LEU A 6 3.40 32.12 -0.89
C LEU A 6 2.94 30.79 -0.29
N LYS A 7 1.71 30.38 -0.59
CA LYS A 7 1.19 29.07 -0.17
C LYS A 7 1.94 27.92 -0.86
N LEU A 8 2.17 28.02 -2.16
CA LEU A 8 2.94 27.03 -2.92
C LEU A 8 4.35 26.90 -2.36
N ALA A 9 5.05 28.02 -2.14
CA ALA A 9 6.40 28.05 -1.58
C ALA A 9 6.46 27.34 -0.20
N LYS A 10 5.42 27.48 0.64
CA LYS A 10 5.35 26.78 1.93
C LYS A 10 5.27 25.25 1.78
N HIS A 11 4.52 24.76 0.78
CA HIS A 11 4.41 23.32 0.52
C HIS A 11 5.72 22.75 -0.05
N GLN A 12 6.33 23.47 -0.97
CA GLN A 12 7.66 23.13 -1.53
C GLN A 12 8.74 23.15 -0.45
N GLN A 13 8.72 24.16 0.45
CA GLN A 13 9.64 24.23 1.59
C GLN A 13 9.52 23.01 2.51
N HIS A 14 8.29 22.56 2.81
CA HIS A 14 8.09 21.35 3.62
C HIS A 14 8.77 20.14 2.97
N LEU A 15 8.55 19.93 1.66
CA LEU A 15 9.17 18.82 0.93
C LEU A 15 10.70 18.93 0.87
N ALA A 16 11.22 20.15 0.69
CA ALA A 16 12.66 20.41 0.68
C ALA A 16 13.33 20.15 2.03
N GLN A 17 12.59 20.32 3.13
CA GLN A 17 13.09 20.10 4.50
C GLN A 17 12.95 18.64 4.98
N LEU A 18 12.29 17.77 4.22
CA LEU A 18 12.25 16.35 4.56
C LEU A 18 13.66 15.76 4.54
N PRO A 19 14.07 15.01 5.55
CA PRO A 19 15.32 14.27 5.51
C PRO A 19 15.25 13.24 4.36
N LYS A 20 16.32 13.08 3.62
CA LYS A 20 16.35 12.22 2.44
C LYS A 20 17.70 11.53 2.26
N LEU A 21 17.69 10.37 1.68
CA LEU A 21 18.83 9.52 1.41
C LEU A 21 19.22 9.70 -0.06
N ALA A 22 20.50 9.94 -0.35
CA ALA A 22 21.00 10.01 -1.71
C ALA A 22 20.76 8.67 -2.44
N GLN A 23 20.37 8.73 -3.70
CA GLN A 23 20.07 7.55 -4.49
C GLN A 23 20.76 7.61 -5.86
N SER A 24 21.40 6.51 -6.25
CA SER A 24 21.91 6.36 -7.62
C SER A 24 20.78 5.92 -8.55
N VAL A 25 20.71 6.50 -9.74
CA VAL A 25 19.74 6.11 -10.76
C VAL A 25 19.93 4.66 -11.21
N ALA A 26 21.18 4.18 -11.26
CA ALA A 26 21.51 2.80 -11.65
C ALA A 26 20.99 1.75 -10.64
N ASP A 27 20.71 2.19 -9.42
CA ASP A 27 20.27 1.34 -8.29
C ASP A 27 18.76 1.42 -8.05
N VAL A 28 17.99 1.93 -9.03
CA VAL A 28 16.53 1.93 -9.04
C VAL A 28 16.01 1.19 -10.25
N GLU A 29 15.22 0.14 -10.01
CA GLU A 29 14.57 -0.62 -11.07
C GLU A 29 13.06 -0.68 -10.84
N THR A 30 12.28 -0.46 -11.90
CA THR A 30 10.82 -0.62 -11.87
C THR A 30 10.42 -1.88 -12.61
N LEU A 31 9.68 -2.79 -11.96
CA LEU A 31 9.10 -3.95 -12.61
C LEU A 31 7.69 -3.59 -13.10
N TYR A 32 7.38 -3.99 -14.32
CA TYR A 32 6.13 -3.62 -14.99
C TYR A 32 5.08 -4.73 -15.01
N GLN A 33 5.46 -5.95 -14.59
CA GLN A 33 4.60 -7.14 -14.64
C GLN A 33 4.57 -7.86 -13.29
N THR A 34 3.39 -8.34 -12.90
CA THR A 34 3.19 -9.06 -11.64
C THR A 34 3.99 -10.38 -11.58
N SER A 35 4.13 -11.08 -12.69
CA SER A 35 4.95 -12.31 -12.77
C SER A 35 6.43 -12.05 -12.52
N ALA A 36 6.96 -10.90 -12.98
CA ALA A 36 8.34 -10.48 -12.71
C ALA A 36 8.59 -10.23 -11.21
N PHE A 37 7.59 -9.75 -10.47
CA PHE A 37 7.69 -9.55 -9.03
C PHE A 37 7.93 -10.86 -8.27
N ARG A 38 7.19 -11.93 -8.59
CA ARG A 38 7.37 -13.25 -7.97
C ARG A 38 8.78 -13.80 -8.23
N SER A 39 9.21 -13.83 -9.49
CA SER A 39 10.55 -14.35 -9.84
C SER A 39 11.66 -13.52 -9.18
N THR A 40 11.47 -12.21 -9.05
CA THR A 40 12.40 -11.32 -8.37
C THR A 40 12.48 -11.63 -6.88
N LEU A 41 11.36 -11.80 -6.18
CA LEU A 41 11.37 -12.18 -4.76
C LEU A 41 12.13 -13.49 -4.54
N LEU A 42 11.84 -14.52 -5.30
CA LEU A 42 12.54 -15.82 -5.21
C LEU A 42 14.05 -15.69 -5.46
N LYS A 43 14.43 -14.88 -6.46
CA LYS A 43 15.84 -14.58 -6.75
C LYS A 43 16.53 -13.93 -5.57
N TYR A 44 15.94 -12.87 -4.97
CA TYR A 44 16.54 -12.16 -3.86
C TYR A 44 16.60 -13.01 -2.58
N ILE A 45 15.58 -13.84 -2.31
CA ILE A 45 15.63 -14.83 -1.22
C ILE A 45 16.81 -15.80 -1.41
N ALA A 46 17.00 -16.30 -2.63
CA ALA A 46 18.10 -17.24 -2.93
C ALA A 46 19.49 -16.57 -2.82
N GLN A 47 19.60 -15.28 -3.07
CA GLN A 47 20.87 -14.54 -3.13
C GLN A 47 21.27 -13.85 -1.82
N ALA A 48 20.33 -13.54 -0.93
CA ALA A 48 20.60 -12.84 0.33
C ALA A 48 21.66 -13.55 1.16
N GLN A 49 22.61 -12.80 1.73
CA GLN A 49 23.77 -13.33 2.46
C GLN A 49 23.71 -13.06 3.95
N LYS A 50 23.12 -11.94 4.37
CA LYS A 50 23.15 -11.46 5.76
C LYS A 50 21.78 -11.51 6.41
N GLU A 51 20.80 -10.88 5.77
CA GLU A 51 19.49 -10.71 6.40
C GLU A 51 18.35 -10.58 5.39
N ILE A 52 17.19 -11.08 5.79
CA ILE A 52 15.91 -10.91 5.07
C ILE A 52 14.85 -10.43 6.06
N PHE A 53 14.16 -9.34 5.72
CA PHE A 53 12.95 -8.89 6.41
C PHE A 53 11.78 -8.88 5.42
N ILE A 54 10.77 -9.68 5.69
CA ILE A 54 9.53 -9.73 4.90
C ILE A 54 8.43 -9.02 5.67
N THR A 55 7.96 -7.88 5.17
CA THR A 55 6.87 -7.12 5.81
C THR A 55 5.67 -7.06 4.88
N ALA A 56 4.56 -7.66 5.28
CA ALA A 56 3.32 -7.70 4.51
C ALA A 56 2.09 -7.69 5.41
N LEU A 57 0.91 -7.35 4.87
CA LEU A 57 -0.34 -7.49 5.60
C LEU A 57 -0.61 -8.96 5.95
N TYR A 58 -0.24 -9.87 5.05
CA TYR A 58 -0.33 -11.32 5.25
C TYR A 58 0.65 -12.08 4.36
N LEU A 59 1.06 -13.24 4.84
CA LEU A 59 1.62 -14.35 4.10
C LEU A 59 0.54 -15.46 4.15
N GLU A 60 -0.11 -15.70 3.02
CA GLU A 60 -1.29 -16.57 2.94
C GLU A 60 -0.90 -18.02 2.77
N HIS A 61 -1.63 -18.92 3.41
CA HIS A 61 -1.52 -20.36 3.17
C HIS A 61 -2.18 -20.71 1.83
N ASP A 62 -1.45 -20.51 0.75
CA ASP A 62 -1.77 -20.91 -0.62
C ASP A 62 -0.47 -21.24 -1.37
N GLU A 63 -0.56 -21.67 -2.62
CA GLU A 63 0.59 -22.19 -3.39
C GLU A 63 1.72 -21.16 -3.51
N ALA A 64 1.40 -19.87 -3.57
CA ALA A 64 2.41 -18.82 -3.63
C ALA A 64 3.03 -18.55 -2.25
N GLY A 65 2.23 -18.57 -1.19
CA GLY A 65 2.70 -18.43 0.18
C GLY A 65 3.60 -19.60 0.58
N GLU A 66 3.21 -20.82 0.24
CA GLU A 66 4.03 -22.02 0.44
C GLU A 66 5.37 -21.90 -0.29
N GLU A 67 5.36 -21.53 -1.58
CA GLU A 67 6.59 -21.35 -2.36
C GLU A 67 7.55 -20.33 -1.73
N ILE A 68 7.05 -19.19 -1.23
CA ILE A 68 7.87 -18.19 -0.59
C ILE A 68 8.40 -18.70 0.75
N LEU A 69 7.57 -19.34 1.58
CA LEU A 69 8.00 -19.84 2.88
C LEU A 69 9.03 -20.96 2.73
N ASP A 70 8.83 -21.87 1.80
CA ASP A 70 9.78 -22.94 1.47
C ASP A 70 11.11 -22.36 0.97
N ALA A 71 11.07 -21.34 0.12
CA ALA A 71 12.28 -20.65 -0.33
C ALA A 71 13.06 -20.01 0.84
N LEU A 72 12.37 -19.41 1.82
CA LEU A 72 12.99 -18.83 3.00
C LEU A 72 13.63 -19.91 3.88
N TYR A 73 12.96 -21.03 4.14
CA TYR A 73 13.53 -22.16 4.88
C TYR A 73 14.72 -22.78 4.16
N THR A 74 14.62 -22.95 2.83
CA THR A 74 15.73 -23.44 2.01
C THR A 74 16.94 -22.51 2.09
N ALA A 75 16.73 -21.21 1.98
CA ALA A 75 17.79 -20.20 2.10
C ALA A 75 18.46 -20.26 3.48
N LYS A 76 17.68 -20.36 4.56
CA LYS A 76 18.20 -20.48 5.92
C LYS A 76 18.96 -21.80 6.15
N GLN A 77 18.49 -22.89 5.58
CA GLN A 77 19.16 -24.20 5.66
C GLN A 77 20.50 -24.19 4.94
N GLN A 78 20.57 -23.57 3.75
CA GLN A 78 21.82 -23.44 2.98
C GLN A 78 22.80 -22.43 3.60
N ARG A 79 22.30 -21.43 4.30
CA ARG A 79 23.06 -20.35 4.95
C ARG A 79 22.58 -20.18 6.38
N PRO A 80 23.09 -21.01 7.34
CA PRO A 80 22.67 -20.98 8.74
C PRO A 80 22.82 -19.60 9.41
N GLU A 81 23.80 -18.80 9.00
CA GLU A 81 24.03 -17.44 9.52
C GLU A 81 23.06 -16.39 8.97
N LEU A 82 22.31 -16.70 7.92
CA LEU A 82 21.33 -15.78 7.33
C LEU A 82 20.21 -15.49 8.35
N SER A 83 20.05 -14.24 8.75
CA SER A 83 18.94 -13.80 9.61
C SER A 83 17.67 -13.60 8.78
N ILE A 84 16.58 -14.28 9.13
CA ILE A 84 15.30 -14.13 8.43
C ILE A 84 14.23 -13.76 9.45
N THR A 85 13.47 -12.70 9.17
CA THR A 85 12.35 -12.23 9.99
C THR A 85 11.15 -11.94 9.11
N VAL A 86 10.02 -12.57 9.40
CA VAL A 86 8.74 -12.32 8.71
C VAL A 86 7.80 -11.58 9.65
N ILE A 87 7.14 -10.54 9.13
CA ILE A 87 6.27 -9.66 9.89
C ILE A 87 4.94 -9.53 9.16
N VAL A 88 3.86 -9.89 9.84
CA VAL A 88 2.50 -9.84 9.29
C VAL A 88 1.52 -9.21 10.28
N ASP A 89 0.34 -8.83 9.82
CA ASP A 89 -0.71 -8.39 10.72
C ASP A 89 -1.19 -9.54 11.61
N TRP A 90 -1.23 -9.29 12.91
CA TRP A 90 -1.54 -10.29 13.92
C TRP A 90 -2.98 -10.83 13.82
N HIS A 91 -3.96 -9.96 13.52
CA HIS A 91 -5.36 -10.37 13.38
C HIS A 91 -5.58 -11.16 12.10
N ARG A 92 -4.95 -10.70 11.00
CA ARG A 92 -5.05 -11.38 9.71
C ARG A 92 -4.49 -12.78 9.74
N ALA A 93 -3.39 -13.00 10.44
CA ALA A 93 -2.75 -14.31 10.56
C ALA A 93 -3.57 -15.30 11.39
N GLN A 94 -4.37 -14.82 12.33
CA GLN A 94 -5.11 -15.66 13.30
C GLN A 94 -6.61 -15.80 13.01
N ARG A 95 -7.09 -15.31 11.89
CA ARG A 95 -8.46 -15.57 11.43
C ARG A 95 -8.47 -16.47 10.20
N GLY A 96 -9.51 -17.28 10.05
CA GLY A 96 -9.74 -18.05 8.84
C GLY A 96 -9.94 -17.14 7.61
N ARG A 97 -9.73 -17.67 6.42
CA ARG A 97 -10.06 -16.99 5.16
C ARG A 97 -11.54 -16.69 5.10
N ILE A 98 -11.91 -15.56 4.51
CA ILE A 98 -13.33 -15.25 4.28
C ILE A 98 -13.91 -16.30 3.32
N GLY A 99 -14.77 -17.18 3.86
CA GLY A 99 -15.43 -18.26 3.10
C GLY A 99 -14.83 -19.66 3.25
N VAL A 100 -13.80 -19.83 4.09
CA VAL A 100 -13.22 -21.15 4.47
C VAL A 100 -13.51 -21.41 5.95
N SER A 101 -13.42 -22.68 6.38
CA SER A 101 -13.64 -23.06 7.79
C SER A 101 -12.75 -22.27 8.76
N ALA A 102 -13.28 -21.95 9.92
CA ALA A 102 -12.57 -21.14 10.93
C ALA A 102 -11.35 -21.84 11.56
N ASP A 103 -11.15 -23.12 11.25
CA ASP A 103 -10.18 -23.99 11.92
C ASP A 103 -8.80 -24.04 11.29
N ALA A 104 -8.59 -23.35 10.15
CA ALA A 104 -7.30 -23.27 9.46
C ALA A 104 -6.86 -21.80 9.30
N THR A 105 -6.03 -21.34 10.21
CA THR A 105 -5.46 -20.00 10.15
C THR A 105 -4.06 -20.01 9.53
N ASN A 106 -3.61 -18.87 9.01
CA ASN A 106 -2.22 -18.75 8.54
C ASN A 106 -1.23 -19.02 9.70
N ALA A 107 -1.54 -18.58 10.92
CA ALA A 107 -0.70 -18.81 12.09
C ALA A 107 -0.57 -20.30 12.45
N ASP A 108 -1.64 -21.10 12.26
CA ASP A 108 -1.55 -22.55 12.45
C ASP A 108 -0.65 -23.20 11.41
N TRP A 109 -0.74 -22.76 10.16
CA TRP A 109 0.14 -23.18 9.10
C TRP A 109 1.60 -22.81 9.40
N TYR A 110 1.90 -21.58 9.82
CA TYR A 110 3.28 -21.18 10.21
C TYR A 110 3.86 -22.10 11.28
N TYR A 111 3.05 -22.41 12.29
CA TYR A 111 3.46 -23.35 13.35
C TYR A 111 3.75 -24.74 12.79
N HIS A 112 2.87 -25.29 11.94
CA HIS A 112 3.09 -26.60 11.36
C HIS A 112 4.36 -26.68 10.50
N VAL A 113 4.62 -25.65 9.67
CA VAL A 113 5.85 -25.57 8.88
C VAL A 113 7.09 -25.48 9.78
N ALA A 114 7.05 -24.69 10.85
CA ALA A 114 8.15 -24.62 11.81
C ALA A 114 8.46 -25.98 12.47
N GLN A 115 7.43 -26.81 12.75
CA GLN A 115 7.60 -28.16 13.28
C GLN A 115 8.24 -29.13 12.26
N GLN A 116 8.07 -28.89 10.98
CA GLN A 116 8.69 -29.69 9.90
C GLN A 116 10.18 -29.35 9.71
N HIS A 117 10.65 -28.22 10.25
CA HIS A 117 12.02 -27.75 10.13
C HIS A 117 12.69 -27.59 11.53
N PRO A 118 12.84 -28.68 12.31
CA PRO A 118 13.41 -28.59 13.65
C PRO A 118 14.85 -28.08 13.60
N GLY A 119 15.17 -27.13 14.49
CA GLY A 119 16.51 -26.52 14.56
C GLY A 119 16.76 -25.37 13.57
N ILE A 120 15.80 -25.05 12.71
CA ILE A 120 15.86 -23.89 11.80
C ILE A 120 15.00 -22.75 12.39
N GLU A 121 15.66 -21.68 12.82
CA GLU A 121 14.96 -20.52 13.37
C GLU A 121 14.58 -19.54 12.25
N LEU A 122 13.28 -19.43 11.99
CA LEU A 122 12.66 -18.48 11.07
C LEU A 122 11.45 -17.82 11.76
N PRO A 123 11.66 -16.78 12.57
CA PRO A 123 10.59 -16.17 13.34
C PRO A 123 9.56 -15.47 12.45
N ILE A 124 8.28 -15.74 12.70
CA ILE A 124 7.16 -15.04 12.09
C ILE A 124 6.41 -14.29 13.19
N TYR A 125 6.47 -12.95 13.13
CA TYR A 125 5.86 -12.07 14.12
C TYR A 125 4.52 -11.51 13.65
N GLY A 126 3.57 -11.47 14.57
CA GLY A 126 2.28 -10.80 14.39
C GLY A 126 2.28 -9.43 15.05
N ILE A 127 1.94 -8.39 14.30
CA ILE A 127 1.87 -7.01 14.79
C ILE A 127 0.42 -6.59 14.99
N PRO A 128 -0.07 -6.45 16.23
CA PRO A 128 -1.42 -5.99 16.52
C PRO A 128 -1.46 -4.45 16.61
N VAL A 129 -1.73 -3.76 15.51
CA VAL A 129 -1.82 -2.27 15.49
C VAL A 129 -2.99 -1.76 16.34
N ASN A 130 -4.03 -2.57 16.52
CA ASN A 130 -5.15 -2.26 17.40
C ASN A 130 -5.68 -3.56 18.04
N THR A 131 -6.54 -3.43 19.03
CA THR A 131 -7.21 -4.58 19.69
C THR A 131 -8.26 -5.28 18.81
N ARG A 132 -8.64 -4.69 17.67
CA ARG A 132 -9.55 -5.25 16.67
C ARG A 132 -9.07 -4.90 15.26
N GLU A 133 -9.11 -5.85 14.36
CA GLU A 133 -8.75 -5.67 12.93
C GLU A 133 -9.50 -4.49 12.28
N ALA A 134 -10.78 -4.35 12.56
CA ALA A 134 -11.60 -3.28 12.00
C ALA A 134 -11.14 -1.86 12.40
N LEU A 135 -10.38 -1.73 13.48
CA LEU A 135 -9.89 -0.45 14.02
C LEU A 135 -8.43 -0.14 13.67
N GLY A 136 -7.80 -0.95 12.84
CA GLY A 136 -6.45 -0.73 12.32
C GLY A 136 -5.64 -2.00 12.20
N VAL A 137 -4.87 -2.10 11.13
CA VAL A 137 -3.99 -3.22 10.79
C VAL A 137 -2.57 -2.76 10.50
N LEU A 138 -1.63 -3.72 10.53
CA LEU A 138 -0.31 -3.54 9.97
C LEU A 138 -0.44 -3.48 8.44
N HIS A 139 -0.21 -2.33 7.87
CA HIS A 139 -0.22 -2.15 6.41
C HIS A 139 1.12 -1.66 5.86
N LEU A 140 2.18 -1.85 6.66
CA LEU A 140 3.55 -1.60 6.22
C LEU A 140 3.90 -2.52 5.05
N LYS A 141 4.73 -2.03 4.17
CA LYS A 141 5.21 -2.68 2.97
C LYS A 141 6.72 -2.57 2.85
N GLY A 142 7.28 -3.44 2.04
CA GLY A 142 8.71 -3.50 1.75
C GLY A 142 9.34 -4.79 2.24
N PHE A 143 10.16 -5.36 1.36
CA PHE A 143 10.95 -6.55 1.62
C PHE A 143 12.41 -6.13 1.57
N ILE A 144 13.18 -6.45 2.59
CA ILE A 144 14.59 -6.08 2.71
C ILE A 144 15.42 -7.34 2.52
N PHE A 145 16.36 -7.28 1.60
CA PHE A 145 17.34 -8.32 1.30
C PHE A 145 18.72 -7.68 1.36
N ASP A 146 19.45 -7.88 2.44
CA ASP A 146 20.73 -7.19 2.70
C ASP A 146 20.58 -5.66 2.54
N ASP A 147 21.19 -5.08 1.53
CA ASP A 147 21.18 -3.64 1.23
C ASP A 147 20.12 -3.23 0.20
N THR A 148 19.20 -4.13 -0.15
CA THR A 148 18.18 -3.88 -1.18
C THR A 148 16.78 -3.89 -0.58
N VAL A 149 15.96 -2.91 -0.95
CA VAL A 149 14.53 -2.85 -0.64
C VAL A 149 13.71 -3.12 -1.89
N ILE A 150 12.88 -4.16 -1.86
CA ILE A 150 11.83 -4.37 -2.86
C ILE A 150 10.54 -3.82 -2.28
N TYR A 151 10.02 -2.74 -2.87
CA TYR A 151 8.81 -2.08 -2.40
C TYR A 151 7.63 -2.34 -3.33
N SER A 152 6.51 -2.77 -2.76
CA SER A 152 5.23 -2.95 -3.46
C SER A 152 4.08 -2.78 -2.47
N GLY A 153 2.88 -2.40 -2.95
CA GLY A 153 1.64 -2.46 -2.18
C GLY A 153 1.12 -3.89 -1.96
N ALA A 154 1.73 -4.88 -2.60
CA ALA A 154 1.35 -6.29 -2.54
C ALA A 154 1.53 -6.91 -1.13
N SER A 155 0.75 -7.94 -0.85
CA SER A 155 1.01 -8.97 0.16
C SER A 155 1.44 -10.26 -0.53
N ILE A 156 1.52 -11.37 0.19
CA ILE A 156 2.01 -12.63 -0.39
C ILE A 156 0.84 -13.62 -0.47
N ASN A 157 0.37 -13.85 -1.69
CA ASN A 157 -0.60 -14.88 -2.06
C ASN A 157 -0.63 -15.10 -3.58
N ASN A 158 -1.41 -16.06 -4.04
CA ASN A 158 -1.51 -16.45 -5.44
C ASN A 158 -1.76 -15.29 -6.40
N VAL A 159 -2.70 -14.40 -6.08
CA VAL A 159 -3.08 -13.32 -6.99
C VAL A 159 -2.05 -12.18 -7.02
N TYR A 160 -1.40 -11.86 -5.90
CA TYR A 160 -0.35 -10.84 -5.87
C TYR A 160 0.95 -11.30 -6.51
N LEU A 161 1.24 -12.62 -6.47
CA LEU A 161 2.43 -13.19 -7.07
C LEU A 161 2.17 -13.78 -8.48
N HIS A 162 0.94 -13.66 -8.99
CA HIS A 162 0.56 -14.26 -10.28
C HIS A 162 1.01 -15.72 -10.38
N LYS A 163 0.72 -16.48 -9.34
CA LYS A 163 1.11 -17.89 -9.26
C LYS A 163 0.24 -18.78 -10.15
N LEU A 164 -1.04 -18.43 -10.24
CA LEU A 164 -2.06 -19.06 -11.06
C LEU A 164 -2.53 -18.10 -12.16
N ASP A 165 -3.64 -18.38 -12.84
CA ASP A 165 -4.12 -17.62 -14.00
C ASP A 165 -4.50 -16.17 -13.71
N LYS A 166 -4.98 -15.88 -12.47
CA LYS A 166 -5.40 -14.52 -12.08
C LYS A 166 -4.29 -13.77 -11.36
N TYR A 167 -4.20 -12.48 -11.65
CA TYR A 167 -3.28 -11.61 -10.95
C TYR A 167 -4.00 -10.37 -10.37
N ARG A 168 -3.33 -9.78 -9.38
CA ARG A 168 -3.68 -8.48 -8.78
C ARG A 168 -2.59 -7.50 -9.12
N TYR A 169 -2.89 -6.56 -10.01
CA TYR A 169 -1.92 -5.60 -10.50
C TYR A 169 -1.55 -4.59 -9.42
N ASP A 170 -0.26 -4.46 -9.13
CA ASP A 170 0.30 -3.48 -8.21
C ASP A 170 1.59 -2.88 -8.80
N ARG A 171 2.28 -2.04 -8.03
CA ARG A 171 3.55 -1.40 -8.40
C ARG A 171 4.70 -2.12 -7.71
N TYR A 172 5.83 -2.23 -8.37
CA TYR A 172 6.99 -2.96 -7.88
C TYR A 172 8.27 -2.18 -8.19
N HIS A 173 9.03 -1.85 -7.14
CA HIS A 173 10.28 -1.10 -7.26
C HIS A 173 11.37 -1.80 -6.48
N ILE A 174 12.53 -1.94 -7.09
CA ILE A 174 13.75 -2.44 -6.47
C ILE A 174 14.66 -1.24 -6.26
N ILE A 175 15.05 -1.00 -5.02
CA ILE A 175 15.90 0.13 -4.64
C ILE A 175 17.08 -0.44 -3.87
N GLN A 176 18.25 -0.45 -4.49
CA GLN A 176 19.49 -0.81 -3.82
C GLN A 176 20.03 0.43 -3.13
N ASN A 177 19.95 0.42 -1.78
CA ASN A 177 20.39 1.52 -0.92
C ASN A 177 20.52 1.02 0.51
N SER A 178 21.74 0.90 0.99
CA SER A 178 22.07 0.37 2.31
C SER A 178 21.50 1.23 3.46
N GLU A 179 21.46 2.55 3.28
CA GLU A 179 20.90 3.47 4.28
C GLU A 179 19.38 3.34 4.35
N LEU A 180 18.69 3.19 3.22
CA LEU A 180 17.26 2.93 3.16
C LEU A 180 16.91 1.59 3.83
N ALA A 181 17.61 0.53 3.46
CA ALA A 181 17.42 -0.80 4.04
C ALA A 181 17.64 -0.77 5.56
N THR A 182 18.74 -0.15 6.01
CA THR A 182 19.06 0.01 7.43
C THR A 182 18.01 0.82 8.18
N THR A 183 17.56 1.95 7.61
CA THR A 183 16.54 2.82 8.22
C THR A 183 15.21 2.08 8.39
N MET A 184 14.76 1.35 7.37
CA MET A 184 13.52 0.58 7.45
C MET A 184 13.65 -0.61 8.40
N LYS A 185 14.80 -1.30 8.41
CA LYS A 185 15.10 -2.38 9.35
C LYS A 185 15.12 -1.89 10.79
N GLN A 186 15.79 -0.78 11.09
CA GLN A 186 15.87 -0.23 12.44
C GLN A 186 14.47 0.04 13.01
N PHE A 187 13.57 0.61 12.22
CA PHE A 187 12.17 0.80 12.65
C PHE A 187 11.51 -0.54 13.02
N ILE A 188 11.74 -1.59 12.25
CA ILE A 188 11.20 -2.92 12.57
C ILE A 188 11.79 -3.44 13.88
N VAL A 189 13.10 -3.38 14.04
CA VAL A 189 13.80 -3.95 15.20
C VAL A 189 13.55 -3.13 16.46
N ASP A 190 13.67 -1.79 16.39
CA ASP A 190 13.66 -0.93 17.56
C ASP A 190 12.25 -0.50 17.97
N ASP A 191 11.35 -0.27 17.00
CA ASP A 191 10.02 0.26 17.28
C ASP A 191 8.91 -0.78 17.27
N LEU A 192 9.05 -1.83 16.45
CA LEU A 192 8.04 -2.89 16.43
C LEU A 192 8.44 -4.02 17.38
N LEU A 193 9.55 -4.71 17.13
CA LEU A 193 9.88 -5.97 17.81
C LEU A 193 10.24 -5.83 19.31
N GLN A 194 10.56 -4.63 19.80
CA GLN A 194 10.81 -4.38 21.22
C GLN A 194 9.54 -4.29 22.07
N SER A 195 8.37 -4.26 21.46
CA SER A 195 7.12 -4.12 22.19
C SER A 195 6.58 -5.46 22.70
N GLU A 196 6.17 -5.51 23.96
CA GLU A 196 5.48 -6.67 24.55
C GLU A 196 4.17 -7.04 23.84
N ALA A 197 3.62 -6.13 23.01
CA ALA A 197 2.45 -6.42 22.19
C ALA A 197 2.74 -7.39 21.04
N ILE A 198 4.02 -7.54 20.65
CA ILE A 198 4.43 -8.32 19.49
C ILE A 198 4.64 -9.77 19.89
N GLN A 199 4.04 -10.66 19.14
CA GLN A 199 4.01 -12.07 19.46
C GLN A 199 4.49 -12.93 18.28
N ARG A 200 5.19 -14.03 18.59
CA ARG A 200 5.49 -15.08 17.61
C ARG A 200 4.20 -15.78 17.18
N LEU A 201 4.07 -16.05 15.91
CA LEU A 201 2.92 -16.75 15.32
C LEU A 201 3.23 -18.21 14.95
N ASP A 202 4.50 -18.52 14.79
CA ASP A 202 5.05 -19.85 14.44
C ASP A 202 5.24 -20.77 15.66
N ILE A 203 4.56 -20.45 16.78
CA ILE A 203 4.59 -21.24 18.03
C ILE A 203 3.21 -21.80 18.38
N LYS A 204 3.19 -22.84 19.22
CA LYS A 204 1.96 -23.53 19.63
C LYS A 204 1.05 -22.67 20.52
N ASP A 205 1.62 -22.14 21.59
CA ASP A 205 0.86 -21.45 22.64
C ASP A 205 0.88 -19.93 22.38
N ARG A 206 0.06 -19.51 21.43
CA ARG A 206 -0.10 -18.09 21.07
C ARG A 206 -0.96 -17.35 22.09
N VAL A 207 -0.52 -16.17 22.48
CA VAL A 207 -1.22 -15.30 23.43
C VAL A 207 -2.52 -14.75 22.80
N ARG A 208 -3.58 -14.67 23.59
CA ARG A 208 -4.86 -14.10 23.14
C ARG A 208 -4.85 -12.56 23.26
N CYS A 209 -5.57 -11.88 22.36
CA CYS A 209 -5.65 -10.42 22.36
C CYS A 209 -6.11 -9.83 23.71
N ALA A 210 -6.97 -10.53 24.44
CA ALA A 210 -7.46 -10.08 25.75
C ALA A 210 -6.32 -9.94 26.77
N GLU A 211 -5.33 -10.81 26.70
CA GLU A 211 -4.21 -10.88 27.66
C GLU A 211 -3.21 -9.73 27.44
N ILE A 212 -2.99 -9.31 26.19
CA ILE A 212 -2.04 -8.25 25.81
C ILE A 212 -2.72 -6.92 25.43
N LYS A 213 -3.98 -6.74 25.77
CA LYS A 213 -4.78 -5.56 25.36
C LYS A 213 -4.17 -4.23 25.78
N ASN A 214 -3.57 -4.17 26.96
CA ASN A 214 -2.91 -2.94 27.46
C ASN A 214 -1.58 -2.68 26.72
N CYS A 215 -0.80 -3.73 26.47
CA CYS A 215 0.43 -3.64 25.68
C CYS A 215 0.11 -3.13 24.26
N ILE A 216 -0.96 -3.64 23.62
CA ILE A 216 -1.40 -3.16 22.30
C ILE A 216 -1.78 -1.67 22.34
N ARG A 217 -2.46 -1.20 23.38
CA ARG A 217 -2.84 0.21 23.52
C ARG A 217 -1.61 1.11 23.67
N GLN A 218 -0.66 0.70 24.50
CA GLN A 218 0.61 1.43 24.69
C GLN A 218 1.44 1.45 23.40
N PHE A 219 1.58 0.31 22.73
CA PHE A 219 2.24 0.19 21.44
C PHE A 219 1.63 1.13 20.39
N ARG A 220 0.30 1.10 20.26
CA ARG A 220 -0.43 2.03 19.37
C ARG A 220 -0.17 3.49 19.72
N PHE A 221 -0.15 3.84 21.00
CA PHE A 221 0.16 5.21 21.44
C PHE A 221 1.56 5.62 21.00
N ASN A 222 2.56 4.79 21.25
CA ASN A 222 3.96 5.05 20.85
C ASN A 222 4.08 5.27 19.34
N LEU A 223 3.47 4.40 18.52
CA LEU A 223 3.46 4.54 17.05
C LEU A 223 2.79 5.84 16.57
N ARG A 224 1.75 6.32 17.27
CA ARG A 224 1.04 7.57 16.89
C ARG A 224 1.79 8.83 17.25
N THR A 225 2.69 8.76 18.22
CA THR A 225 3.49 9.91 18.70
C THR A 225 4.86 9.96 18.04
N ARG A 226 5.24 8.94 17.28
CA ARG A 226 6.51 8.89 16.58
C ARG A 226 6.50 9.78 15.33
N ASP A 227 7.62 10.45 15.08
CA ASP A 227 7.85 11.34 13.94
C ASP A 227 8.41 10.63 12.67
N GLY A 228 7.99 9.38 12.43
CA GLY A 228 8.41 8.64 11.24
C GLY A 228 9.67 7.79 11.43
N TYR A 229 10.40 7.55 10.35
CA TYR A 229 11.69 6.86 10.39
C TYR A 229 12.80 7.76 10.92
N ASP A 230 13.80 7.18 11.56
CA ASP A 230 15.00 7.89 12.00
C ASP A 230 16.04 7.92 10.86
N ILE A 231 16.10 9.03 10.14
CA ILE A 231 17.01 9.23 8.99
C ILE A 231 18.18 10.06 9.45
N LYS A 232 19.39 9.49 9.39
CA LYS A 232 20.62 10.10 9.93
C LYS A 232 21.37 10.97 8.92
N THR A 233 21.17 10.72 7.64
CA THR A 233 21.79 11.47 6.54
C THR A 233 20.79 12.40 5.88
N ASN A 234 21.29 13.41 5.16
CA ASN A 234 20.42 14.33 4.45
C ASN A 234 21.05 14.72 3.11
N ALA A 235 20.57 14.08 2.04
CA ALA A 235 20.94 14.39 0.68
C ALA A 235 20.50 15.81 0.29
N SER A 236 21.16 16.38 -0.71
CA SER A 236 20.82 17.72 -1.21
C SER A 236 19.48 17.73 -1.97
N ASN A 237 18.87 18.91 -2.11
CA ASN A 237 17.66 19.05 -2.93
C ASN A 237 17.94 19.07 -4.46
N HIS A 238 19.18 18.88 -4.88
CA HIS A 238 19.60 18.97 -6.27
C HIS A 238 20.04 17.61 -6.84
N GLU A 239 19.82 16.53 -6.11
CA GLU A 239 20.17 15.17 -6.51
C GLU A 239 19.00 14.21 -6.34
N LEU A 240 19.03 13.08 -7.05
CA LEU A 240 18.07 12.01 -6.87
C LEU A 240 18.17 11.49 -5.44
N ALA A 241 17.05 11.44 -4.76
CA ALA A 241 16.98 11.03 -3.36
C ALA A 241 15.67 10.33 -3.02
N VAL A 242 15.69 9.52 -1.95
CA VAL A 242 14.54 8.81 -1.43
C VAL A 242 14.30 9.20 0.04
N THR A 243 13.03 9.37 0.41
CA THR A 243 12.60 9.60 1.78
C THR A 243 11.64 8.50 2.20
N PRO A 244 12.03 7.57 3.08
CA PRO A 244 11.09 6.64 3.67
C PRO A 244 10.17 7.39 4.65
N LEU A 245 8.87 7.08 4.59
CA LEU A 245 7.83 7.69 5.41
C LEU A 245 7.01 6.58 6.09
N VAL A 246 6.72 6.74 7.37
CA VAL A 246 5.86 5.82 8.12
C VAL A 246 4.97 6.60 9.06
N GLY A 247 3.76 6.09 9.32
CA GLY A 247 2.92 6.74 10.30
C GLY A 247 1.58 6.07 10.58
N LEU A 248 1.05 6.40 11.73
CA LEU A 248 -0.25 5.95 12.23
C LEU A 248 -1.09 7.15 12.67
N GLY A 249 -2.36 7.16 12.24
CA GLY A 249 -3.30 8.23 12.60
C GLY A 249 -3.26 9.42 11.64
N LYS A 250 -4.26 10.32 11.75
CA LYS A 250 -4.51 11.35 10.74
C LYS A 250 -3.41 12.42 10.60
N LYS A 251 -2.63 12.66 11.65
CA LYS A 251 -1.65 13.78 11.70
C LYS A 251 -0.20 13.33 11.58
N ASN A 252 0.05 12.09 11.17
CA ASN A 252 1.40 11.56 10.99
C ASN A 252 2.15 12.22 9.83
N ILE A 253 3.47 12.02 9.78
CA ILE A 253 4.34 12.64 8.76
C ILE A 253 4.00 12.19 7.35
N LEU A 254 3.62 10.93 7.14
CA LEU A 254 3.24 10.42 5.82
C LEU A 254 2.01 11.17 5.27
N ASN A 255 0.95 11.30 6.05
CA ASN A 255 -0.27 12.02 5.63
C ASN A 255 -0.02 13.52 5.41
N LYS A 256 0.81 14.15 6.26
CA LYS A 256 1.25 15.53 6.06
C LYS A 256 2.01 15.66 4.73
N THR A 257 2.96 14.78 4.48
CA THR A 257 3.76 14.78 3.24
C THR A 257 2.88 14.55 2.01
N ILE A 258 1.94 13.60 2.02
CA ILE A 258 0.96 13.42 0.93
C ILE A 258 0.19 14.73 0.67
N SER A 259 -0.26 15.40 1.73
CA SER A 259 -1.00 16.65 1.59
C SER A 259 -0.13 17.78 1.00
N HIS A 260 1.13 17.91 1.45
CA HIS A 260 2.05 18.89 0.91
C HIS A 260 2.45 18.57 -0.53
N LEU A 261 2.68 17.30 -0.84
CA LEU A 261 3.02 16.83 -2.18
C LEU A 261 1.92 17.17 -3.20
N MET A 262 0.65 16.86 -2.89
CA MET A 262 -0.46 17.27 -3.74
C MET A 262 -0.57 18.79 -3.89
N ALA A 263 -0.41 19.53 -2.80
CA ALA A 263 -0.54 20.99 -2.80
C ALA A 263 0.64 21.71 -3.48
N SER A 264 1.79 21.02 -3.67
CA SER A 264 2.95 21.55 -4.38
C SER A 264 2.88 21.38 -5.90
N THR A 265 1.85 20.73 -6.44
CA THR A 265 1.67 20.53 -7.88
C THR A 265 1.67 21.84 -8.64
N GLU A 266 2.59 21.97 -9.60
CA GLU A 266 2.70 23.15 -10.47
C GLU A 266 2.04 22.94 -11.83
N GLU A 267 2.06 21.71 -12.36
CA GLU A 267 1.52 21.37 -13.67
C GLU A 267 0.54 20.21 -13.58
N LYS A 268 0.99 19.03 -13.17
CA LYS A 268 0.21 17.80 -13.25
C LYS A 268 0.33 16.92 -12.01
N LEU A 269 -0.81 16.45 -11.53
CA LEU A 269 -0.92 15.41 -10.51
C LEU A 269 -1.52 14.15 -11.13
N VAL A 270 -0.83 13.00 -10.97
CA VAL A 270 -1.40 11.67 -11.27
C VAL A 270 -1.57 10.91 -9.96
N ILE A 271 -2.76 10.34 -9.73
CA ILE A 271 -3.08 9.53 -8.56
C ILE A 271 -3.54 8.15 -9.01
N CYS A 272 -2.97 7.11 -8.42
CA CYS A 272 -3.50 5.75 -8.48
C CYS A 272 -4.08 5.35 -7.12
N THR A 273 -5.27 4.75 -7.12
CA THR A 273 -5.87 4.14 -5.92
C THR A 273 -6.81 3.01 -6.34
N PRO A 274 -6.83 1.88 -5.62
CA PRO A 274 -7.69 0.76 -6.01
C PRO A 274 -9.17 1.08 -5.81
N TYR A 275 -9.50 1.94 -4.84
CA TYR A 275 -10.87 2.21 -4.41
C TYR A 275 -11.13 3.72 -4.34
N PHE A 276 -12.10 4.22 -5.10
CA PHE A 276 -12.42 5.64 -5.02
C PHE A 276 -13.21 5.97 -3.74
N ASN A 277 -12.46 6.20 -2.67
CA ASN A 277 -12.99 6.63 -1.39
C ASN A 277 -12.01 7.60 -0.70
N LEU A 278 -11.64 8.66 -1.40
CA LEU A 278 -10.63 9.61 -0.93
C LEU A 278 -11.11 10.37 0.33
N PRO A 279 -10.24 10.60 1.32
CA PRO A 279 -10.53 11.50 2.43
C PRO A 279 -10.93 12.90 1.91
N ALA A 280 -11.85 13.56 2.61
CA ALA A 280 -12.36 14.86 2.20
C ALA A 280 -11.25 15.93 2.02
N ILE A 281 -10.14 15.82 2.76
CA ILE A 281 -8.99 16.70 2.61
C ILE A 281 -8.35 16.57 1.22
N LEU A 282 -8.18 15.34 0.71
CA LEU A 282 -7.58 15.11 -0.61
C LEU A 282 -8.53 15.56 -1.72
N VAL A 283 -9.84 15.33 -1.59
CA VAL A 283 -10.83 15.83 -2.54
C VAL A 283 -10.82 17.36 -2.61
N ARG A 284 -10.66 18.05 -1.46
CA ARG A 284 -10.52 19.52 -1.44
C ARG A 284 -9.25 20.00 -2.14
N GLN A 285 -8.14 19.28 -1.98
CA GLN A 285 -6.88 19.61 -2.66
C GLN A 285 -7.01 19.43 -4.18
N ILE A 286 -7.61 18.32 -4.65
CA ILE A 286 -7.92 18.13 -6.07
C ILE A 286 -8.77 19.29 -6.59
N SER A 287 -9.85 19.66 -5.88
CA SER A 287 -10.69 20.80 -6.25
C SER A 287 -9.90 22.11 -6.33
N HIS A 288 -8.94 22.31 -5.43
CA HIS A 288 -8.10 23.51 -5.45
C HIS A 288 -7.16 23.51 -6.66
N LEU A 289 -6.51 22.41 -6.97
CA LEU A 289 -5.64 22.26 -8.14
C LEU A 289 -6.40 22.56 -9.44
N LEU A 290 -7.55 21.91 -9.63
CA LEU A 290 -8.39 22.12 -10.82
C LEU A 290 -8.84 23.59 -10.98
N ARG A 291 -9.23 24.25 -9.89
CA ARG A 291 -9.60 25.69 -9.92
C ARG A 291 -8.43 26.62 -10.24
N ASN A 292 -7.19 26.18 -9.99
CA ASN A 292 -5.97 26.90 -10.31
C ASN A 292 -5.36 26.49 -11.66
N GLY A 293 -6.10 25.82 -12.51
CA GLY A 293 -5.66 25.49 -13.87
C GLY A 293 -4.71 24.30 -13.97
N LYS A 294 -4.51 23.53 -12.87
CA LYS A 294 -3.62 22.37 -12.88
C LYS A 294 -4.30 21.15 -13.46
N GLN A 295 -3.54 20.28 -14.10
CA GLN A 295 -4.03 19.00 -14.63
C GLN A 295 -4.05 17.94 -13.52
N VAL A 296 -5.13 17.13 -13.50
CA VAL A 296 -5.23 16.01 -12.57
C VAL A 296 -5.67 14.77 -13.35
N GLU A 297 -4.95 13.68 -13.16
CA GLU A 297 -5.28 12.36 -13.69
C GLU A 297 -5.49 11.39 -12.52
N ILE A 298 -6.61 10.67 -12.50
CA ILE A 298 -6.95 9.70 -11.47
C ILE A 298 -7.18 8.35 -12.14
N ILE A 299 -6.39 7.34 -11.74
CA ILE A 299 -6.47 5.98 -12.27
C ILE A 299 -6.97 5.06 -11.17
N ILE A 300 -8.07 4.37 -11.41
CA ILE A 300 -8.79 3.56 -10.43
C ILE A 300 -9.13 2.21 -11.05
N GLY A 301 -9.31 1.18 -10.23
CA GLY A 301 -9.92 -0.07 -10.70
C GLY A 301 -11.38 0.12 -11.11
N ASP A 302 -11.76 -0.45 -12.23
CA ASP A 302 -13.19 -0.63 -12.54
C ASP A 302 -13.88 -1.38 -11.40
N LYS A 303 -15.18 -1.19 -11.21
CA LYS A 303 -15.95 -1.90 -10.18
C LYS A 303 -15.72 -3.41 -10.22
N THR A 304 -15.64 -3.98 -11.42
CA THR A 304 -15.42 -5.41 -11.62
C THR A 304 -13.96 -5.86 -11.44
N ALA A 305 -13.02 -4.92 -11.45
CA ALA A 305 -11.60 -5.16 -11.13
C ALA A 305 -11.29 -4.98 -9.63
N ASN A 306 -12.31 -4.84 -8.80
CA ASN A 306 -12.19 -4.74 -7.35
C ASN A 306 -12.13 -6.15 -6.72
N ASP A 307 -11.25 -6.35 -5.75
CA ASP A 307 -11.07 -7.64 -5.05
C ASP A 307 -12.27 -8.07 -4.19
N PHE A 308 -13.20 -7.15 -3.91
CA PHE A 308 -14.47 -7.45 -3.24
C PHE A 308 -15.65 -7.63 -4.19
N TYR A 309 -15.43 -7.51 -5.51
CA TYR A 309 -16.50 -7.68 -6.48
C TYR A 309 -16.96 -9.13 -6.51
N ILE A 310 -18.27 -9.31 -6.40
CA ILE A 310 -18.94 -10.60 -6.50
C ILE A 310 -19.86 -10.52 -7.72
N PRO A 311 -19.65 -11.35 -8.73
CA PRO A 311 -20.53 -11.41 -9.89
C PRO A 311 -21.99 -11.67 -9.52
N PRO A 312 -22.97 -11.13 -10.27
CA PRO A 312 -24.39 -11.28 -9.95
C PRO A 312 -24.89 -12.75 -9.86
N GLU A 313 -24.19 -13.66 -10.52
CA GLU A 313 -24.48 -15.09 -10.55
C GLU A 313 -24.08 -15.79 -9.24
N GLU A 314 -23.20 -15.19 -8.46
CA GLU A 314 -22.72 -15.75 -7.20
C GLU A 314 -23.59 -15.31 -6.01
N PRO A 315 -23.62 -16.12 -4.92
CA PRO A 315 -24.32 -15.73 -3.68
C PRO A 315 -23.79 -14.42 -3.12
N PHE A 316 -24.67 -13.46 -2.92
CA PHE A 316 -24.33 -12.14 -2.39
C PHE A 316 -23.79 -12.24 -0.95
N LYS A 317 -22.61 -11.64 -0.71
CA LYS A 317 -22.04 -11.38 0.61
C LYS A 317 -22.00 -9.86 0.84
N ILE A 318 -22.14 -9.41 2.09
CA ILE A 318 -22.19 -7.97 2.46
C ILE A 318 -20.97 -7.20 1.93
N ILE A 319 -19.78 -7.82 1.96
CA ILE A 319 -18.55 -7.21 1.47
C ILE A 319 -18.61 -6.86 -0.03
N GLY A 320 -19.40 -7.62 -0.82
CA GLY A 320 -19.63 -7.35 -2.24
C GLY A 320 -20.42 -6.05 -2.52
N ALA A 321 -20.90 -5.35 -1.49
CA ALA A 321 -21.49 -4.02 -1.63
C ALA A 321 -20.40 -2.91 -1.78
N LEU A 322 -19.18 -3.14 -1.33
CA LEU A 322 -18.11 -2.13 -1.31
C LEU A 322 -17.77 -1.59 -2.71
N PRO A 323 -17.58 -2.41 -3.77
CA PRO A 323 -17.31 -1.90 -5.11
C PRO A 323 -18.37 -0.93 -5.63
N TYR A 324 -19.63 -1.19 -5.30
CA TYR A 324 -20.75 -0.32 -5.68
C TYR A 324 -20.73 1.01 -4.90
N LEU A 325 -20.37 0.98 -3.61
CA LEU A 325 -20.20 2.20 -2.80
C LEU A 325 -19.08 3.09 -3.37
N TYR A 326 -17.97 2.49 -3.78
CA TYR A 326 -16.86 3.22 -4.41
C TYR A 326 -17.27 3.81 -5.76
N GLU A 327 -18.05 3.11 -6.57
CA GLU A 327 -18.58 3.62 -7.82
C GLU A 327 -19.56 4.79 -7.61
N ILE A 328 -20.42 4.74 -6.58
CA ILE A 328 -21.29 5.87 -6.20
C ILE A 328 -20.44 7.11 -5.86
N ASN A 329 -19.39 6.93 -5.06
CA ASN A 329 -18.50 8.03 -4.69
C ASN A 329 -17.82 8.63 -5.92
N LEU A 330 -17.33 7.77 -6.82
CA LEU A 330 -16.73 8.18 -8.08
C LEU A 330 -17.74 8.92 -8.96
N ARG A 331 -18.97 8.40 -9.11
CA ARG A 331 -20.02 9.05 -9.90
C ARG A 331 -20.38 10.45 -9.36
N LYS A 332 -20.51 10.59 -8.02
CA LYS A 332 -20.73 11.90 -7.39
C LYS A 332 -19.55 12.85 -7.62
N PHE A 333 -18.34 12.34 -7.54
CA PHE A 333 -17.13 13.13 -7.79
C PHE A 333 -17.07 13.60 -9.25
N THR A 334 -17.21 12.71 -10.22
CA THR A 334 -17.17 13.05 -11.66
C THR A 334 -18.29 14.01 -12.02
N GLN A 335 -19.50 13.83 -11.50
CA GLN A 335 -20.62 14.75 -11.69
C GLN A 335 -20.30 16.16 -11.19
N ARG A 336 -19.71 16.27 -9.98
CA ARG A 336 -19.32 17.57 -9.40
C ARG A 336 -18.24 18.27 -10.20
N PHE A 337 -17.34 17.51 -10.82
CA PHE A 337 -16.18 18.03 -11.55
C PHE A 337 -16.30 17.88 -13.07
N GLN A 338 -17.49 17.58 -13.60
CA GLN A 338 -17.72 17.32 -15.04
C GLN A 338 -17.11 18.40 -15.94
N ARG A 339 -17.29 19.68 -15.60
CA ARG A 339 -16.74 20.79 -16.38
C ARG A 339 -15.22 20.74 -16.58
N PHE A 340 -14.49 20.12 -15.64
CA PHE A 340 -13.03 19.95 -15.74
C PHE A 340 -12.67 18.71 -16.57
N ILE A 341 -13.58 17.73 -16.64
CA ILE A 341 -13.47 16.60 -17.57
C ILE A 341 -13.71 17.09 -18.99
N ASP A 342 -14.73 17.92 -19.21
CA ASP A 342 -15.09 18.49 -20.52
C ASP A 342 -13.97 19.37 -21.11
N ASN A 343 -13.14 19.95 -20.27
CA ASN A 343 -11.99 20.80 -20.64
C ASN A 343 -10.65 20.07 -20.62
N ASP A 344 -10.64 18.72 -20.52
CA ASP A 344 -9.44 17.88 -20.45
C ASP A 344 -8.48 18.21 -19.28
N GLN A 345 -8.97 18.94 -18.27
CA GLN A 345 -8.20 19.31 -17.09
C GLN A 345 -8.24 18.23 -16.01
N LEU A 346 -9.31 17.44 -15.95
CA LEU A 346 -9.47 16.26 -15.13
C LEU A 346 -9.63 15.03 -16.01
N THR A 347 -8.72 14.08 -15.92
CA THR A 347 -8.84 12.77 -16.56
C THR A 347 -9.13 11.71 -15.52
N VAL A 348 -10.21 10.97 -15.67
CA VAL A 348 -10.56 9.81 -14.83
C VAL A 348 -10.46 8.55 -15.68
N ARG A 349 -9.65 7.60 -15.23
CA ARG A 349 -9.44 6.32 -15.93
C ARG A 349 -9.89 5.15 -15.07
N LEU A 350 -10.57 4.20 -15.69
CA LEU A 350 -10.94 2.93 -15.08
C LEU A 350 -10.11 1.80 -15.70
N TRP A 351 -9.34 1.14 -14.86
CA TRP A 351 -8.52 0.01 -15.25
C TRP A 351 -9.32 -1.28 -15.19
N LYS A 352 -9.21 -2.09 -16.25
CA LYS A 352 -9.78 -3.43 -16.33
C LYS A 352 -8.98 -4.31 -17.27
N ASP A 353 -8.70 -5.55 -16.83
CA ASP A 353 -8.05 -6.59 -17.64
C ASP A 353 -8.67 -7.95 -17.33
N GLY A 354 -9.69 -8.32 -18.10
CA GLY A 354 -10.45 -9.56 -17.88
C GLY A 354 -10.98 -9.65 -16.44
N ASP A 355 -10.68 -10.76 -15.77
CA ASP A 355 -11.04 -11.06 -14.38
C ASP A 355 -9.93 -10.68 -13.36
N ASN A 356 -8.88 -10.02 -13.84
CA ASN A 356 -7.80 -9.56 -12.98
C ASN A 356 -8.23 -8.37 -12.13
N THR A 357 -7.58 -8.18 -10.99
CA THR A 357 -7.91 -7.09 -10.06
C THR A 357 -6.84 -6.01 -10.05
N TYR A 358 -7.27 -4.77 -9.75
CA TYR A 358 -6.42 -3.59 -9.70
C TYR A 358 -6.18 -3.18 -8.26
N HIS A 359 -4.91 -2.99 -7.90
CA HIS A 359 -4.55 -2.64 -6.52
C HIS A 359 -3.43 -1.58 -6.44
N LEU A 360 -3.14 -0.87 -7.52
CA LEU A 360 -2.11 0.16 -7.55
C LEU A 360 -2.44 1.34 -6.65
N LYS A 361 -1.42 1.87 -5.99
CA LYS A 361 -1.47 3.10 -5.20
C LYS A 361 -0.23 3.93 -5.47
N GLY A 362 -0.39 5.22 -5.32
CA GLY A 362 0.72 6.16 -5.42
C GLY A 362 0.36 7.44 -6.11
N MET A 363 1.37 8.29 -6.25
CA MET A 363 1.25 9.59 -6.88
C MET A 363 2.48 9.90 -7.70
N TRP A 364 2.28 10.69 -8.75
CA TRP A 364 3.31 11.40 -9.48
C TRP A 364 2.92 12.88 -9.50
N VAL A 365 3.82 13.73 -9.10
CA VAL A 365 3.61 15.17 -9.06
C VAL A 365 4.68 15.83 -9.91
N ASP A 366 4.21 16.48 -10.95
CA ASP A 366 5.05 17.02 -12.02
C ASP A 366 6.06 15.95 -12.49
N ASP A 367 7.24 16.32 -12.91
CA ASP A 367 8.27 15.35 -13.26
C ASP A 367 9.30 15.10 -12.14
N ASN A 368 9.12 15.75 -10.99
CA ASN A 368 10.11 15.75 -9.91
C ASN A 368 9.82 14.77 -8.79
N TRP A 369 8.55 14.40 -8.57
CA TRP A 369 8.17 13.65 -7.40
C TRP A 369 7.38 12.38 -7.75
N GLN A 370 7.71 11.30 -7.05
CA GLN A 370 7.00 10.03 -7.14
C GLN A 370 6.81 9.46 -5.74
N LEU A 371 5.58 9.17 -5.37
CA LEU A 371 5.25 8.46 -4.13
C LEU A 371 4.94 7.01 -4.43
N ILE A 372 5.73 6.11 -3.86
CA ILE A 372 5.46 4.68 -3.85
C ILE A 372 4.87 4.33 -2.49
N THR A 373 3.69 3.73 -2.44
CA THR A 373 3.02 3.47 -1.17
C THR A 373 2.07 2.28 -1.23
N GLY A 374 1.87 1.62 -0.09
CA GLY A 374 0.78 0.68 0.13
C GLY A 374 -0.53 1.34 0.54
N ASN A 375 -0.51 2.64 0.89
CA ASN A 375 -1.65 3.39 1.39
C ASN A 375 -2.75 3.54 0.32
N ASN A 376 -3.93 3.00 0.59
CA ASN A 376 -5.08 3.02 -0.33
C ASN A 376 -5.72 4.41 -0.49
N LEU A 377 -5.18 5.46 0.12
CA LEU A 377 -5.70 6.83 0.08
C LEU A 377 -7.18 6.91 0.46
N ASN A 378 -7.62 6.08 1.39
CA ASN A 378 -8.99 6.05 1.91
C ASN A 378 -9.03 6.45 3.40
N PRO A 379 -10.21 6.74 3.99
CA PRO A 379 -10.31 7.17 5.39
C PRO A 379 -9.74 6.17 6.40
N ARG A 380 -9.76 4.86 6.10
CA ARG A 380 -9.20 3.81 6.95
C ARG A 380 -7.67 3.90 6.96
N ALA A 381 -7.02 3.85 5.81
CA ALA A 381 -5.58 4.00 5.67
C ALA A 381 -5.09 5.35 6.23
N TRP A 382 -5.88 6.41 6.03
CA TRP A 382 -5.57 7.76 6.53
C TRP A 382 -5.57 7.88 8.05
N GLY A 383 -6.39 7.09 8.76
CA GLY A 383 -6.61 7.32 10.19
C GLY A 383 -6.37 6.14 11.11
N LEU A 384 -6.41 4.92 10.61
CA LEU A 384 -6.47 3.72 11.43
C LEU A 384 -5.30 2.76 11.24
N ASP A 385 -4.84 2.56 10.01
CA ASP A 385 -3.82 1.59 9.68
C ASP A 385 -2.41 2.16 9.86
N LEU A 386 -1.44 1.31 10.17
CA LEU A 386 -0.03 1.67 10.18
C LEU A 386 0.50 1.54 8.75
N GLU A 387 0.79 2.68 8.14
CA GLU A 387 1.14 2.81 6.72
C GLU A 387 2.56 3.30 6.53
N ASN A 388 3.17 2.95 5.39
CA ASN A 388 4.43 3.54 4.97
C ASN A 388 4.44 3.89 3.48
N ALA A 389 5.47 4.59 3.07
CA ALA A 389 5.75 4.96 1.69
C ALA A 389 7.24 5.25 1.50
N ILE A 390 7.66 5.30 0.24
CA ILE A 390 8.92 5.89 -0.17
C ILE A 390 8.60 7.05 -1.11
N LEU A 391 9.05 8.24 -0.77
CA LEU A 391 8.97 9.42 -1.63
C LEU A 391 10.28 9.57 -2.38
N ILE A 392 10.22 9.55 -3.71
CA ILE A 392 11.34 9.77 -4.61
C ILE A 392 11.32 11.24 -5.05
N HIS A 393 12.44 11.93 -4.87
CA HIS A 393 12.70 13.26 -5.40
C HIS A 393 13.74 13.16 -6.52
N ASP A 394 13.33 13.52 -7.71
CA ASP A 394 14.15 13.42 -8.93
C ASP A 394 14.22 14.78 -9.67
N PRO A 395 14.99 15.75 -9.14
CA PRO A 395 15.01 17.11 -9.68
C PRO A 395 15.71 17.24 -11.04
N LYS A 396 16.45 16.20 -11.46
CA LYS A 396 17.14 16.15 -12.75
C LYS A 396 16.48 15.23 -13.77
N HIS A 397 15.32 14.65 -13.41
CA HIS A 397 14.56 13.73 -14.27
C HIS A 397 15.35 12.48 -14.71
N GLU A 398 16.22 11.96 -13.86
CA GLU A 398 17.09 10.81 -14.15
C GLU A 398 16.28 9.50 -14.28
N LEU A 399 15.10 9.42 -13.61
CA LEU A 399 14.16 8.29 -13.68
C LEU A 399 13.01 8.50 -14.69
N HIS A 400 13.09 9.54 -15.54
CA HIS A 400 12.01 9.94 -16.44
C HIS A 400 11.52 8.77 -17.31
N GLU A 401 12.42 8.04 -17.96
CA GLU A 401 12.06 6.92 -18.83
C GLU A 401 11.32 5.80 -18.07
N GLN A 402 11.82 5.40 -16.88
CA GLN A 402 11.18 4.38 -16.06
C GLN A 402 9.79 4.81 -15.61
N ARG A 403 9.64 6.07 -15.19
CA ARG A 403 8.36 6.64 -14.73
C ARG A 403 7.32 6.69 -15.85
N HIS A 404 7.71 7.18 -17.03
CA HIS A 404 6.83 7.23 -18.20
C HIS A 404 6.39 5.83 -18.63
N LYS A 405 7.34 4.90 -18.73
CA LYS A 405 7.05 3.50 -19.05
C LYS A 405 6.10 2.86 -18.03
N GLU A 406 6.28 3.12 -16.72
CA GLU A 406 5.37 2.63 -15.68
C GLU A 406 3.95 3.17 -15.90
N LEU A 407 3.80 4.48 -16.08
CA LEU A 407 2.52 5.12 -16.33
C LEU A 407 1.84 4.63 -17.62
N ASP A 408 2.61 4.43 -18.68
CA ASP A 408 2.08 3.93 -19.94
C ASP A 408 1.59 2.48 -19.80
N CYS A 409 2.34 1.62 -19.10
CA CYS A 409 1.88 0.26 -18.78
C CYS A 409 0.57 0.28 -17.97
N ILE A 410 0.48 1.17 -16.98
CA ILE A 410 -0.76 1.31 -16.17
C ILE A 410 -1.93 1.76 -17.03
N ARG A 411 -1.71 2.69 -17.97
CA ARG A 411 -2.75 3.27 -18.83
C ARG A 411 -3.25 2.32 -19.93
N GLN A 412 -2.42 1.36 -20.37
CA GLN A 412 -2.77 0.44 -21.47
C GLN A 412 -4.08 -0.31 -21.27
N LYS A 413 -4.40 -0.66 -20.01
CA LYS A 413 -5.62 -1.40 -19.65
C LYS A 413 -6.71 -0.49 -19.08
N THR A 414 -6.71 0.81 -19.43
CA THR A 414 -7.69 1.77 -18.92
C THR A 414 -8.60 2.30 -20.00
N ARG A 415 -9.84 2.61 -19.62
CA ARG A 415 -10.73 3.49 -20.38
C ARG A 415 -10.89 4.84 -19.68
N ILE A 416 -11.07 5.90 -20.46
CA ILE A 416 -11.35 7.24 -19.93
C ILE A 416 -12.85 7.38 -19.69
N VAL A 417 -13.24 7.92 -18.54
CA VAL A 417 -14.61 8.33 -18.24
C VAL A 417 -14.80 9.77 -18.73
N LYS A 418 -15.52 9.96 -19.80
CA LYS A 418 -15.80 11.29 -20.38
C LYS A 418 -17.00 11.97 -19.74
N HIS A 419 -17.95 11.20 -19.24
CA HIS A 419 -19.14 11.74 -18.61
C HIS A 419 -19.56 10.87 -17.41
N TYR A 420 -20.02 11.51 -16.33
CA TYR A 420 -20.41 10.81 -15.10
C TYR A 420 -21.54 9.78 -15.31
N GLN A 421 -22.34 9.92 -16.38
CA GLN A 421 -23.42 8.98 -16.73
C GLN A 421 -22.90 7.64 -17.26
N GLU A 422 -21.65 7.54 -17.67
CA GLU A 422 -21.00 6.27 -18.05
C GLU A 422 -20.80 5.34 -16.84
N LEU A 423 -20.84 5.88 -15.63
CA LEU A 423 -20.82 5.12 -14.38
C LEU A 423 -22.25 4.73 -14.01
N GLU A 424 -22.45 3.52 -13.52
CA GLU A 424 -23.77 3.02 -13.18
C GLU A 424 -24.46 3.90 -12.12
N SER A 425 -25.74 4.12 -12.30
CA SER A 425 -26.55 4.79 -11.28
C SER A 425 -27.03 3.76 -10.24
N ILE A 426 -27.29 4.23 -9.02
CA ILE A 426 -27.83 3.40 -7.93
C ILE A 426 -29.13 2.68 -8.30
N LYS A 427 -29.88 3.21 -9.30
CA LYS A 427 -31.12 2.60 -9.80
C LYS A 427 -30.88 1.24 -10.46
N LEU A 428 -29.69 1.03 -11.04
CA LEU A 428 -29.31 -0.19 -11.75
C LEU A 428 -28.68 -1.26 -10.84
N TYR A 429 -28.34 -0.89 -9.61
CA TYR A 429 -27.67 -1.81 -8.68
C TYR A 429 -28.61 -2.94 -8.18
N PRO A 430 -28.05 -4.09 -7.77
CA PRO A 430 -28.79 -5.16 -7.17
C PRO A 430 -29.59 -4.68 -5.93
N LEU A 431 -30.80 -5.23 -5.72
CA LEU A 431 -31.68 -4.82 -4.63
C LEU A 431 -31.02 -4.90 -3.24
N LYS A 432 -30.20 -5.92 -2.99
CA LYS A 432 -29.46 -6.08 -1.72
C LYS A 432 -28.47 -4.95 -1.48
N VAL A 433 -27.78 -4.49 -2.54
CA VAL A 433 -26.87 -3.33 -2.48
C VAL A 433 -27.63 -2.04 -2.22
N LYS A 434 -28.78 -1.83 -2.86
CA LYS A 434 -29.66 -0.65 -2.63
C LYS A 434 -30.09 -0.54 -1.17
N LYS A 435 -30.50 -1.65 -0.54
CA LYS A 435 -30.89 -1.69 0.89
C LYS A 435 -29.73 -1.30 1.81
N ILE A 436 -28.51 -1.80 1.55
CA ILE A 436 -27.32 -1.47 2.35
C ILE A 436 -27.00 0.03 2.20
N ASN A 437 -27.06 0.58 1.00
CA ASN A 437 -26.79 2.00 0.76
C ASN A 437 -27.80 2.90 1.49
N GLN A 438 -29.06 2.55 1.51
CA GLN A 438 -30.09 3.30 2.27
C GLN A 438 -29.78 3.29 3.78
N ALA A 439 -29.41 2.13 4.34
CA ALA A 439 -29.02 2.04 5.75
C ALA A 439 -27.79 2.91 6.07
N VAL A 440 -26.72 2.87 5.24
CA VAL A 440 -25.49 3.67 5.46
C VAL A 440 -25.78 5.17 5.38
N THR A 441 -26.65 5.63 4.46
CA THR A 441 -27.02 7.05 4.36
C THR A 441 -27.86 7.54 5.53
N THR A 442 -28.66 6.67 6.15
CA THR A 442 -29.50 7.02 7.30
C THR A 442 -28.70 7.15 8.62
N TYR A 443 -27.53 6.53 8.71
CA TYR A 443 -26.63 6.62 9.88
C TYR A 443 -25.52 7.69 9.74
N SER A 444 -25.45 8.39 8.62
CA SER A 444 -24.44 9.44 8.35
C SER A 444 -25.04 10.87 8.32
N CYS A 445 -26.28 11.04 8.75
CA CYS A 445 -26.95 12.34 8.97
C CYS A 445 -26.90 12.72 10.44
#